data_d21c732c5135de97999a55a27b513fea
#
_entry.id   d21c732c5135de97999a55a27b513fea
#
_cell.length_a   1.000
_cell.length_b   1.000
_cell.length_c   1.000
_cell.angle_alpha   90.00
_cell.angle_beta   90.00
_cell.angle_gamma   90.00
#
_symmetry.space_group_name_H-M   'P 1'
#
loop_
_entity.id
_entity.type
_entity.pdbx_description
1 polymer ?
#
loop_
_entity_poly.entity_id
_entity_poly.type
_entity_poly.pdbx_seq_one_letter_code
_entity_poly.pdbx_strand_id
1 'polypeptide(L)'
;MITSFVWAGLALLLIAVYLSWTAGRLDRLHARIDATRAGLDAQLLRRVSVAQELATSGLLDPAASLVLYEAAFAARQAEEEQREVAESELSQALRAVLGDAEDIAAVREAPGGEAALQELAEAVRRVPMARRFHNDAVRAARSLRRHRTVRWFRLAGHAPFPMAFEMDDEPPGPRRGTRLGVAGPRASGPSGRAGATTSGLALVGGRWPGVCFWCLPPAVFL
;
A
#
# COMPACT_ATOMS: atom_id res chain seq x y z
N MET A 1 -23.09 -23.93 49.01
CA MET A 1 -22.95 -24.71 47.76
C MET A 1 -23.70 -24.06 46.57
N ILE A 2 -25.00 -23.73 46.67
CA ILE A 2 -25.80 -23.14 45.59
C ILE A 2 -25.17 -21.84 45.07
N THR A 3 -24.70 -20.95 45.94
CA THR A 3 -24.09 -19.68 45.57
C THR A 3 -22.81 -19.88 44.76
N SER A 4 -21.98 -20.88 45.05
CA SER A 4 -20.76 -21.18 44.31
C SER A 4 -21.07 -21.65 42.88
N PHE A 5 -22.13 -22.44 42.69
CA PHE A 5 -22.56 -22.87 41.36
C PHE A 5 -23.12 -21.70 40.51
N VAL A 6 -23.83 -20.77 41.15
CA VAL A 6 -24.31 -19.55 40.47
C VAL A 6 -23.18 -18.68 39.98
N TRP A 7 -22.15 -18.45 40.81
CA TRP A 7 -20.98 -17.66 40.41
C TRP A 7 -20.18 -18.36 39.31
N ALA A 8 -20.02 -19.69 39.40
CA ALA A 8 -19.34 -20.45 38.34
C ALA A 8 -20.11 -20.39 37.01
N GLY A 9 -21.44 -20.52 37.05
CA GLY A 9 -22.28 -20.38 35.85
C GLY A 9 -22.21 -19.00 35.23
N LEU A 10 -22.23 -17.93 36.05
CA LEU A 10 -22.08 -16.55 35.57
C LEU A 10 -20.73 -16.34 34.95
N ALA A 11 -19.66 -16.83 35.55
CA ALA A 11 -18.30 -16.72 35.01
C ALA A 11 -18.16 -17.43 33.65
N LEU A 12 -18.72 -18.65 33.53
CA LEU A 12 -18.73 -19.37 32.25
C LEU A 12 -19.51 -18.62 31.16
N LEU A 13 -20.66 -18.04 31.50
CA LEU A 13 -21.46 -17.24 30.59
C LEU A 13 -20.66 -16.03 30.08
N LEU A 14 -20.02 -15.29 30.98
CA LEU A 14 -19.19 -14.13 30.61
C LEU A 14 -18.02 -14.52 29.71
N ILE A 15 -17.36 -15.64 29.99
CA ILE A 15 -16.30 -16.17 29.15
C ILE A 15 -16.84 -16.53 27.76
N ALA A 16 -17.99 -17.22 27.69
CA ALA A 16 -18.60 -17.60 26.42
C ALA A 16 -18.97 -16.37 25.56
N VAL A 17 -19.57 -15.35 26.17
CA VAL A 17 -19.89 -14.07 25.50
C VAL A 17 -18.63 -13.37 25.01
N TYR A 18 -17.59 -13.30 25.84
CA TYR A 18 -16.31 -12.69 25.46
C TYR A 18 -15.64 -13.42 24.29
N LEU A 19 -15.64 -14.75 24.30
CA LEU A 19 -15.07 -15.57 23.23
C LEU A 19 -15.87 -15.40 21.92
N SER A 20 -17.21 -15.42 22.01
CA SER A 20 -18.08 -15.20 20.85
C SER A 20 -17.87 -13.83 20.24
N TRP A 21 -17.76 -12.77 21.06
CA TRP A 21 -17.47 -11.42 20.58
C TRP A 21 -16.11 -11.32 19.91
N THR A 22 -15.09 -11.96 20.49
CA THR A 22 -13.72 -11.97 19.94
C THR A 22 -13.67 -12.74 18.62
N ALA A 23 -14.38 -13.88 18.51
CA ALA A 23 -14.49 -14.65 17.27
C ALA A 23 -15.14 -13.81 16.16
N GLY A 24 -16.28 -13.18 16.43
CA GLY A 24 -16.95 -12.31 15.47
C GLY A 24 -16.11 -11.08 15.05
N ARG A 25 -15.23 -10.60 15.92
CA ARG A 25 -14.27 -9.55 15.55
C ARG A 25 -13.21 -10.08 14.58
N LEU A 26 -12.75 -11.31 14.79
CA LEU A 26 -11.77 -11.96 13.91
C LEU A 26 -12.35 -12.22 12.52
N ASP A 27 -13.59 -12.71 12.44
CA ASP A 27 -14.31 -12.96 11.18
C ASP A 27 -14.45 -11.66 10.36
N ARG A 28 -14.81 -10.55 11.02
CA ARG A 28 -14.87 -9.24 10.33
C ARG A 28 -13.52 -8.77 9.79
N LEU A 29 -12.42 -9.10 10.47
CA LEU A 29 -11.09 -8.78 9.97
C LEU A 29 -10.69 -9.66 8.79
N HIS A 30 -11.04 -10.93 8.78
CA HIS A 30 -10.82 -11.80 7.62
C HIS A 30 -11.61 -11.28 6.42
N ALA A 31 -12.92 -11.04 6.57
CA ALA A 31 -13.74 -10.47 5.50
C ALA A 31 -13.18 -9.13 4.97
N ARG A 32 -12.61 -8.30 5.85
CA ARG A 32 -11.95 -7.06 5.43
C ARG A 32 -10.67 -7.30 4.64
N ILE A 33 -9.86 -8.30 5.01
CA ILE A 33 -8.66 -8.68 4.24
C ILE A 33 -9.07 -9.13 2.84
N ASP A 34 -10.07 -10.02 2.74
CA ASP A 34 -10.54 -10.54 1.47
C ASP A 34 -11.08 -9.42 0.57
N ALA A 35 -11.87 -8.50 1.12
CA ALA A 35 -12.37 -7.35 0.39
C ALA A 35 -11.26 -6.40 -0.08
N THR A 36 -10.26 -6.12 0.77
CA THR A 36 -9.13 -5.25 0.38
C THR A 36 -8.19 -5.93 -0.61
N ARG A 37 -8.06 -7.27 -0.55
CA ARG A 37 -7.32 -8.05 -1.54
C ARG A 37 -8.00 -7.99 -2.89
N ALA A 38 -9.30 -8.27 -2.96
CA ALA A 38 -10.06 -8.15 -4.20
C ALA A 38 -9.98 -6.74 -4.80
N GLY A 39 -9.99 -5.71 -3.94
CA GLY A 39 -9.80 -4.32 -4.36
C GLY A 39 -8.41 -4.06 -4.96
N LEU A 40 -7.35 -4.63 -4.36
CA LEU A 40 -6.00 -4.54 -4.89
C LEU A 40 -5.89 -5.26 -6.23
N ASP A 41 -6.38 -6.49 -6.33
CA ASP A 41 -6.38 -7.30 -7.57
C ASP A 41 -7.08 -6.56 -8.71
N ALA A 42 -8.21 -5.92 -8.44
CA ALA A 42 -8.92 -5.13 -9.44
C ALA A 42 -8.08 -3.94 -9.96
N GLN A 43 -7.31 -3.26 -9.09
CA GLN A 43 -6.45 -2.16 -9.52
C GLN A 43 -5.21 -2.66 -10.29
N LEU A 44 -4.63 -3.79 -9.90
CA LEU A 44 -3.52 -4.42 -10.64
C LEU A 44 -3.98 -4.83 -12.04
N LEU A 45 -5.12 -5.52 -12.16
CA LEU A 45 -5.69 -5.91 -13.47
C LEU A 45 -5.99 -4.69 -14.35
N ARG A 46 -6.54 -3.60 -13.77
CA ARG A 46 -6.77 -2.38 -14.54
C ARG A 46 -5.46 -1.78 -15.04
N ARG A 47 -4.41 -1.71 -14.19
CA ARG A 47 -3.08 -1.22 -14.61
C ARG A 47 -2.52 -2.05 -15.76
N VAL A 48 -2.60 -3.37 -15.66
CA VAL A 48 -2.17 -4.30 -16.72
C VAL A 48 -2.94 -4.05 -18.01
N SER A 49 -4.26 -3.93 -17.96
CA SER A 49 -5.09 -3.69 -19.15
C SER A 49 -4.74 -2.39 -19.85
N VAL A 50 -4.60 -1.30 -19.09
CA VAL A 50 -4.23 0.02 -19.65
C VAL A 50 -2.81 -0.01 -20.23
N ALA A 51 -1.88 -0.71 -19.58
CA ALA A 51 -0.52 -0.90 -20.11
C ALA A 51 -0.52 -1.67 -21.44
N GLN A 52 -1.35 -2.73 -21.55
CA GLN A 52 -1.52 -3.48 -22.81
C GLN A 52 -2.17 -2.62 -23.90
N GLU A 53 -3.17 -1.82 -23.58
CA GLU A 53 -3.80 -0.88 -24.52
C GLU A 53 -2.79 0.13 -25.05
N LEU A 54 -1.97 0.72 -24.17
CA LEU A 54 -0.90 1.63 -24.57
C LEU A 54 0.13 0.93 -25.48
N ALA A 55 0.55 -0.28 -25.12
CA ALA A 55 1.52 -1.06 -25.90
C ALA A 55 1.03 -1.40 -27.32
N THR A 56 -0.29 -1.58 -27.49
CA THR A 56 -0.90 -1.95 -28.77
C THR A 56 -1.48 -0.76 -29.55
N SER A 57 -1.48 0.44 -28.98
CA SER A 57 -2.06 1.64 -29.58
C SER A 57 -1.28 2.21 -30.78
N GLY A 58 -0.01 1.80 -30.96
CA GLY A 58 0.90 2.40 -31.95
C GLY A 58 1.45 3.78 -31.55
N LEU A 59 1.25 4.19 -30.30
CA LEU A 59 1.75 5.46 -29.75
C LEU A 59 3.24 5.37 -29.32
N LEU A 60 3.74 4.16 -29.09
CA LEU A 60 5.10 3.88 -28.68
C LEU A 60 5.92 3.37 -29.88
N ASP A 61 7.23 3.49 -29.77
CA ASP A 61 8.10 2.81 -30.74
C ASP A 61 7.94 1.27 -30.62
N PRO A 62 8.25 0.51 -31.69
CA PRO A 62 8.02 -0.93 -31.71
C PRO A 62 8.76 -1.70 -30.62
N ALA A 63 9.95 -1.28 -30.21
CA ALA A 63 10.73 -1.95 -29.17
C ALA A 63 10.13 -1.69 -27.79
N ALA A 64 9.78 -0.43 -27.48
CA ALA A 64 9.09 -0.07 -26.27
C ALA A 64 7.71 -0.74 -26.15
N SER A 65 6.96 -0.81 -27.25
CA SER A 65 5.68 -1.53 -27.33
C SER A 65 5.83 -3.00 -26.95
N LEU A 66 6.82 -3.69 -27.49
CA LEU A 66 7.08 -5.08 -27.20
C LEU A 66 7.44 -5.31 -25.74
N VAL A 67 8.39 -4.53 -25.20
CA VAL A 67 8.83 -4.63 -23.81
C VAL A 67 7.65 -4.42 -22.84
N LEU A 68 6.83 -3.40 -23.09
CA LEU A 68 5.68 -3.09 -22.25
C LEU A 68 4.61 -4.18 -22.34
N TYR A 69 4.36 -4.68 -23.57
CA TYR A 69 3.38 -5.74 -23.78
C TYR A 69 3.77 -7.03 -23.06
N GLU A 70 5.03 -7.47 -23.20
CA GLU A 70 5.52 -8.68 -22.55
C GLU A 70 5.45 -8.59 -21.03
N ALA A 71 5.88 -7.47 -20.44
CA ALA A 71 5.80 -7.25 -19.00
C ALA A 71 4.35 -7.24 -18.50
N ALA A 72 3.44 -6.59 -19.23
CA ALA A 72 2.02 -6.56 -18.87
C ALA A 72 1.36 -7.94 -19.04
N PHE A 73 1.76 -8.70 -20.06
CA PHE A 73 1.28 -10.08 -20.26
C PHE A 73 1.77 -11.00 -19.15
N ALA A 74 3.04 -10.92 -18.76
CA ALA A 74 3.60 -11.68 -17.65
C ALA A 74 2.88 -11.37 -16.33
N ALA A 75 2.66 -10.08 -16.03
CA ALA A 75 1.92 -9.66 -14.84
C ALA A 75 0.47 -10.17 -14.81
N ARG A 76 -0.18 -10.25 -15.99
CA ARG A 76 -1.55 -10.81 -16.12
C ARG A 76 -1.63 -12.28 -15.85
N GLN A 77 -0.60 -13.05 -16.25
CA GLN A 77 -0.56 -14.51 -16.13
C GLN A 77 0.09 -15.02 -14.85
N ALA A 78 0.72 -14.12 -14.09
CA ALA A 78 1.46 -14.50 -12.90
C ALA A 78 0.55 -15.14 -11.85
N GLU A 79 0.97 -16.31 -11.37
CA GLU A 79 0.37 -16.96 -10.21
C GLU A 79 0.67 -16.18 -8.94
N GLU A 80 -0.03 -16.51 -7.86
CA GLU A 80 0.02 -15.72 -6.62
C GLU A 80 1.43 -15.54 -6.06
N GLU A 81 2.27 -16.60 -6.12
CA GLU A 81 3.64 -16.57 -5.60
C GLU A 81 4.59 -15.71 -6.45
N GLN A 82 4.29 -15.53 -7.73
CA GLN A 82 5.12 -14.77 -8.68
C GLN A 82 4.57 -13.37 -8.94
N ARG A 83 3.38 -13.08 -8.45
CA ARG A 83 2.66 -11.86 -8.77
C ARG A 83 3.39 -10.59 -8.35
N GLU A 84 3.98 -10.57 -7.16
CA GLU A 84 4.75 -9.42 -6.65
C GLU A 84 5.96 -9.09 -7.55
N VAL A 85 6.63 -10.12 -8.05
CA VAL A 85 7.78 -9.97 -8.96
C VAL A 85 7.30 -9.45 -10.31
N ALA A 86 6.30 -10.09 -10.93
CA ALA A 86 5.79 -9.70 -12.23
C ALA A 86 5.20 -8.29 -12.25
N GLU A 87 4.52 -7.88 -11.18
CA GLU A 87 4.01 -6.52 -11.03
C GLU A 87 5.13 -5.49 -10.82
N SER A 88 6.23 -5.89 -10.17
CA SER A 88 7.44 -5.06 -10.05
C SER A 88 8.16 -4.90 -11.39
N GLU A 89 8.24 -5.98 -12.18
CA GLU A 89 8.78 -5.95 -13.55
C GLU A 89 7.96 -5.04 -14.47
N LEU A 90 6.62 -5.10 -14.39
CA LEU A 90 5.75 -4.17 -15.10
C LEU A 90 6.02 -2.71 -14.69
N SER A 91 6.24 -2.45 -13.40
CA SER A 91 6.61 -1.09 -12.93
C SER A 91 7.94 -0.64 -13.52
N GLN A 92 8.91 -1.53 -13.61
CA GLN A 92 10.20 -1.25 -14.24
C GLN A 92 10.07 -0.99 -15.74
N ALA A 93 9.30 -1.83 -16.45
CA ALA A 93 9.03 -1.65 -17.88
C ALA A 93 8.36 -0.30 -18.17
N LEU A 94 7.35 0.08 -17.38
CA LEU A 94 6.70 1.39 -17.50
C LEU A 94 7.68 2.55 -17.28
N ARG A 95 8.61 2.43 -16.32
CA ARG A 95 9.66 3.45 -16.12
C ARG A 95 10.72 3.46 -17.21
N ALA A 96 10.98 2.32 -17.82
CA ALA A 96 11.92 2.24 -18.95
C ALA A 96 11.34 2.89 -20.21
N VAL A 97 10.04 2.65 -20.47
CA VAL A 97 9.34 3.14 -21.67
C VAL A 97 8.94 4.62 -21.53
N LEU A 98 8.56 5.07 -20.34
CA LEU A 98 8.07 6.42 -20.06
C LEU A 98 9.00 7.19 -19.11
N GLY A 99 10.30 6.86 -19.09
CA GLY A 99 11.27 7.48 -18.20
C GLY A 99 11.81 8.80 -18.71
N ASP A 100 11.82 9.00 -20.00
CA ASP A 100 12.36 10.18 -20.62
C ASP A 100 11.26 11.17 -21.01
N ALA A 101 11.54 12.45 -20.81
CA ALA A 101 10.56 13.51 -21.09
C ALA A 101 10.24 13.63 -22.59
N GLU A 102 11.18 13.27 -23.45
CA GLU A 102 11.02 13.29 -24.91
C GLU A 102 10.02 12.22 -25.36
N ASP A 103 10.12 11.00 -24.81
CA ASP A 103 9.20 9.90 -25.11
C ASP A 103 7.77 10.25 -24.69
N ILE A 104 7.63 10.81 -23.47
CA ILE A 104 6.31 11.26 -22.98
C ILE A 104 5.75 12.38 -23.87
N ALA A 105 6.59 13.32 -24.34
CA ALA A 105 6.16 14.40 -25.21
C ALA A 105 5.71 13.86 -26.57
N ALA A 106 6.46 12.92 -27.15
CA ALA A 106 6.12 12.30 -28.43
C ALA A 106 4.77 11.56 -28.36
N VAL A 107 4.54 10.78 -27.29
CA VAL A 107 3.23 10.13 -27.06
C VAL A 107 2.12 11.15 -26.89
N ARG A 108 2.36 12.24 -26.15
CA ARG A 108 1.37 13.27 -25.87
C ARG A 108 0.92 14.02 -27.12
N GLU A 109 1.83 14.27 -28.06
CA GLU A 109 1.54 14.97 -29.33
C GLU A 109 0.77 14.09 -30.31
N ALA A 110 0.83 12.77 -30.17
CA ALA A 110 0.10 11.84 -31.02
C ALA A 110 -1.40 11.86 -30.75
N PRO A 111 -2.25 11.65 -31.78
CA PRO A 111 -3.70 11.58 -31.59
C PRO A 111 -4.12 10.55 -30.55
N GLY A 112 -4.81 10.98 -29.48
CA GLY A 112 -5.24 10.12 -28.38
C GLY A 112 -4.17 9.87 -27.31
N GLY A 113 -2.94 10.27 -27.50
CA GLY A 113 -1.83 10.00 -26.61
C GLY A 113 -1.98 10.62 -25.21
N GLU A 114 -2.45 11.87 -25.13
CA GLU A 114 -2.72 12.53 -23.84
C GLU A 114 -3.76 11.76 -23.01
N ALA A 115 -4.83 11.29 -23.65
CA ALA A 115 -5.86 10.51 -22.97
C ALA A 115 -5.31 9.16 -22.44
N ALA A 116 -4.51 8.46 -23.27
CA ALA A 116 -3.88 7.21 -22.89
C ALA A 116 -2.90 7.39 -21.72
N LEU A 117 -2.08 8.46 -21.73
CA LEU A 117 -1.18 8.78 -20.62
C LEU A 117 -1.93 9.15 -19.34
N GLN A 118 -3.03 9.87 -19.42
CA GLN A 118 -3.86 10.20 -18.26
C GLN A 118 -4.49 8.96 -17.66
N GLU A 119 -5.04 8.07 -18.49
CA GLU A 119 -5.63 6.81 -18.03
C GLU A 119 -4.59 5.92 -17.35
N LEU A 120 -3.41 5.79 -17.95
CA LEU A 120 -2.29 5.07 -17.34
C LEU A 120 -1.88 5.69 -16.00
N ALA A 121 -1.70 7.01 -15.95
CA ALA A 121 -1.33 7.71 -14.72
C ALA A 121 -2.36 7.52 -13.61
N GLU A 122 -3.65 7.48 -13.94
CA GLU A 122 -4.68 7.17 -12.95
C GLU A 122 -4.62 5.72 -12.47
N ALA A 123 -4.46 4.76 -13.38
CA ALA A 123 -4.35 3.36 -13.01
C ALA A 123 -3.13 3.12 -12.10
N VAL A 124 -1.97 3.67 -12.45
CA VAL A 124 -0.73 3.57 -11.65
C VAL A 124 -0.89 4.20 -10.27
N ARG A 125 -1.54 5.37 -10.14
CA ARG A 125 -1.74 6.03 -8.83
C ARG A 125 -2.67 5.29 -7.88
N ARG A 126 -3.59 4.48 -8.38
CA ARG A 126 -4.55 3.73 -7.55
C ARG A 126 -3.92 2.52 -6.87
N VAL A 127 -2.93 1.90 -7.49
CA VAL A 127 -2.27 0.69 -6.97
C VAL A 127 -1.62 0.90 -5.59
N PRO A 128 -0.77 1.94 -5.35
CA PRO A 128 -0.18 2.16 -4.02
C PRO A 128 -1.22 2.37 -2.92
N MET A 129 -2.35 3.01 -3.24
CA MET A 129 -3.44 3.20 -2.27
C MET A 129 -4.10 1.87 -1.92
N ALA A 130 -4.45 1.07 -2.92
CA ALA A 130 -5.06 -0.24 -2.71
C ALA A 130 -4.12 -1.17 -1.91
N ARG A 131 -2.82 -1.18 -2.25
CA ARG A 131 -1.79 -1.92 -1.52
C ARG A 131 -1.69 -1.49 -0.04
N ARG A 132 -1.71 -0.19 0.24
CA ARG A 132 -1.69 0.32 1.61
C ARG A 132 -2.91 -0.16 2.40
N PHE A 133 -4.11 -0.08 1.83
CA PHE A 133 -5.33 -0.56 2.49
C PHE A 133 -5.28 -2.06 2.79
N HIS A 134 -4.79 -2.87 1.82
CA HIS A 134 -4.60 -4.29 2.04
C HIS A 134 -3.60 -4.57 3.15
N ASN A 135 -2.41 -3.96 3.10
CA ASN A 135 -1.36 -4.15 4.09
C ASN A 135 -1.78 -3.66 5.49
N ASP A 136 -2.62 -2.62 5.58
CA ASP A 136 -3.19 -2.16 6.85
C ASP A 136 -4.17 -3.17 7.44
N ALA A 137 -5.02 -3.78 6.60
CA ALA A 137 -5.94 -4.84 7.03
C ALA A 137 -5.17 -6.07 7.53
N VAL A 138 -4.12 -6.47 6.81
CA VAL A 138 -3.20 -7.55 7.21
C VAL A 138 -2.53 -7.24 8.55
N ARG A 139 -2.01 -6.03 8.74
CA ARG A 139 -1.39 -5.61 10.01
C ARG A 139 -2.37 -5.66 11.17
N ALA A 140 -3.60 -5.18 10.97
CA ALA A 140 -4.65 -5.23 11.99
C ALA A 140 -4.99 -6.67 12.40
N ALA A 141 -5.12 -7.58 11.42
CA ALA A 141 -5.39 -8.99 11.70
C ALA A 141 -4.22 -9.68 12.41
N ARG A 142 -2.99 -9.43 11.98
CA ARG A 142 -1.79 -9.95 12.64
C ARG A 142 -1.67 -9.46 14.09
N SER A 143 -2.01 -8.20 14.36
CA SER A 143 -1.98 -7.66 15.73
C SER A 143 -3.00 -8.35 16.62
N LEU A 144 -4.22 -8.59 16.13
CA LEU A 144 -5.25 -9.30 16.91
C LEU A 144 -4.85 -10.75 17.19
N ARG A 145 -4.30 -11.46 16.19
CA ARG A 145 -3.81 -12.85 16.38
C ARG A 145 -2.69 -12.98 17.41
N ARG A 146 -1.92 -11.90 17.68
CA ARG A 146 -0.89 -11.89 18.72
C ARG A 146 -1.44 -11.80 20.14
N HIS A 147 -2.69 -11.44 20.33
CA HIS A 147 -3.31 -11.38 21.66
C HIS A 147 -3.32 -12.77 22.32
N ARG A 148 -2.93 -12.82 23.61
CA ARG A 148 -2.82 -14.08 24.37
C ARG A 148 -4.09 -14.88 24.37
N THR A 149 -5.24 -14.22 24.48
CA THR A 149 -6.56 -14.84 24.48
C THR A 149 -6.87 -15.56 23.17
N VAL A 150 -6.57 -14.95 22.01
CA VAL A 150 -6.77 -15.56 20.69
C VAL A 150 -5.89 -16.80 20.52
N ARG A 151 -4.64 -16.73 20.99
CA ARG A 151 -3.71 -17.87 20.95
C ARG A 151 -4.11 -19.00 21.89
N TRP A 152 -4.51 -18.68 23.12
CA TRP A 152 -4.82 -19.68 24.14
C TRP A 152 -6.07 -20.48 23.81
N PHE A 153 -7.11 -19.80 23.30
CA PHE A 153 -8.37 -20.44 22.90
C PHE A 153 -8.37 -20.90 21.44
N ARG A 154 -7.23 -20.76 20.70
CA ARG A 154 -7.12 -21.11 19.26
C ARG A 154 -8.25 -20.53 18.39
N LEU A 155 -8.74 -19.33 18.71
CA LEU A 155 -9.87 -18.69 18.03
C LEU A 155 -9.60 -18.40 16.55
N ALA A 156 -8.32 -18.29 16.15
CA ALA A 156 -7.93 -18.09 14.74
C ALA A 156 -8.02 -19.37 13.88
N GLY A 157 -8.30 -20.52 14.48
CA GLY A 157 -8.37 -21.80 13.78
C GLY A 157 -7.09 -22.14 13.01
N HIS A 158 -7.25 -22.78 11.85
CA HIS A 158 -6.17 -23.16 10.91
C HIS A 158 -6.03 -22.17 9.75
N ALA A 159 -6.69 -20.99 9.81
CA ALA A 159 -6.60 -20.01 8.73
C ALA A 159 -5.13 -19.58 8.50
N PRO A 160 -4.65 -19.56 7.24
CA PRO A 160 -3.28 -19.19 6.91
C PRO A 160 -2.96 -17.79 7.43
N PHE A 161 -1.70 -17.53 7.69
CA PHE A 161 -1.26 -16.19 8.08
C PHE A 161 -1.42 -15.25 6.88
N PRO A 162 -2.17 -14.14 7.04
CA PRO A 162 -2.29 -13.18 5.96
C PRO A 162 -0.94 -12.56 5.66
N MET A 163 -0.58 -12.54 4.37
CA MET A 163 0.68 -11.96 3.89
C MET A 163 0.46 -10.53 3.40
N ALA A 164 1.44 -9.67 3.63
CA ALA A 164 1.46 -8.33 3.06
C ALA A 164 1.89 -8.44 1.61
N PHE A 165 1.42 -7.56 0.76
CA PHE A 165 1.80 -7.49 -0.65
C PHE A 165 2.94 -6.48 -0.82
N GLU A 166 4.10 -6.96 -1.30
CA GLU A 166 5.31 -6.16 -1.48
C GLU A 166 5.67 -6.09 -2.96
N MET A 167 5.65 -4.90 -3.52
CA MET A 167 6.04 -4.64 -4.91
C MET A 167 6.69 -3.27 -5.04
N ASP A 168 7.44 -3.07 -6.13
CA ASP A 168 7.91 -1.77 -6.55
C ASP A 168 6.75 -0.98 -7.18
N ASP A 169 6.31 0.06 -6.52
CA ASP A 169 5.20 0.92 -6.93
C ASP A 169 5.65 2.36 -7.24
N GLU A 170 6.94 2.57 -7.53
CA GLU A 170 7.43 3.87 -7.97
C GLU A 170 6.79 4.24 -9.31
N PRO A 171 6.11 5.40 -9.39
CA PRO A 171 5.40 5.79 -10.61
C PRO A 171 6.39 6.08 -11.75
N PRO A 172 6.01 5.79 -13.03
CA PRO A 172 6.74 6.26 -14.18
C PRO A 172 6.73 7.80 -14.21
N GLY A 173 7.83 8.39 -14.51
CA GLY A 173 7.97 9.83 -14.63
C GLY A 173 9.39 10.22 -14.95
N PRO A 174 9.62 11.47 -15.39
CA PRO A 174 10.96 11.92 -15.73
C PRO A 174 11.88 11.67 -14.54
N ARG A 175 12.94 10.92 -14.78
CA ARG A 175 13.96 10.63 -13.78
C ARG A 175 14.40 11.96 -13.19
N ARG A 176 14.02 12.21 -11.93
CA ARG A 176 14.62 13.29 -11.16
C ARG A 176 16.10 13.03 -11.20
N GLY A 177 16.82 13.83 -12.03
CA GLY A 177 18.24 13.67 -12.27
C GLY A 177 18.90 13.35 -10.93
N THR A 178 19.50 12.19 -10.87
CA THR A 178 20.43 11.86 -9.80
C THR A 178 21.42 13.02 -9.83
N ARG A 179 21.33 13.93 -8.86
CA ARG A 179 22.40 14.88 -8.64
C ARG A 179 23.62 14.02 -8.39
N LEU A 180 24.34 13.71 -9.46
CA LEU A 180 25.71 13.31 -9.34
C LEU A 180 26.33 14.38 -8.47
N GLY A 181 26.58 14.01 -7.21
CA GLY A 181 27.31 14.85 -6.31
C GLY A 181 28.67 15.13 -6.97
N VAL A 182 28.71 16.22 -7.70
CA VAL A 182 29.99 16.85 -8.00
C VAL A 182 30.53 17.19 -6.62
N ALA A 183 31.44 16.32 -6.15
CA ALA A 183 32.27 16.61 -5.01
C ALA A 183 33.04 17.88 -5.36
N GLY A 184 32.49 19.03 -4.97
CA GLY A 184 33.20 20.30 -5.01
C GLY A 184 34.49 20.14 -4.21
N PRO A 185 35.59 20.73 -4.68
CA PRO A 185 36.89 20.64 -3.99
C PRO A 185 36.69 21.13 -2.54
N ARG A 186 37.14 20.31 -1.61
CA ARG A 186 37.23 20.68 -0.19
C ARG A 186 38.13 21.93 -0.09
N ALA A 187 37.49 23.08 0.11
CA ALA A 187 38.17 24.25 0.58
C ALA A 187 38.64 23.99 2.01
N SER A 188 39.93 23.74 2.15
CA SER A 188 40.63 23.83 3.42
C SER A 188 40.69 25.28 3.83
N GLY A 189 39.89 25.68 4.80
CA GLY A 189 39.91 27.01 5.39
C GLY A 189 40.13 26.90 6.91
N PRO A 190 40.87 27.86 7.50
CA PRO A 190 41.51 27.68 8.81
C PRO A 190 40.58 27.97 9.98
N SER A 191 40.97 27.34 11.10
CA SER A 191 40.48 27.57 12.45
C SER A 191 40.45 29.06 12.83
N GLY A 192 39.27 29.53 13.28
CA GLY A 192 39.09 30.83 13.92
C GLY A 192 38.12 30.68 15.08
N ARG A 193 38.68 30.73 16.31
CA ARG A 193 37.98 30.89 17.59
C ARG A 193 37.33 32.26 17.66
N ALA A 194 36.16 32.33 18.27
CA ALA A 194 35.72 33.26 19.30
C ALA A 194 34.21 33.53 19.21
N GLY A 195 33.53 33.26 20.28
CA GLY A 195 32.96 34.34 21.10
C GLY A 195 31.43 34.34 21.10
N ALA A 196 30.86 33.82 22.16
CA ALA A 196 29.75 34.32 22.99
C ALA A 196 28.70 35.28 22.35
N THR A 197 27.43 35.00 22.51
CA THR A 197 26.45 35.63 23.42
C THR A 197 25.01 35.35 22.97
N THR A 198 24.28 34.75 23.90
CA THR A 198 22.93 35.08 24.43
C THR A 198 21.84 35.62 23.52
N SER A 199 20.71 35.02 23.78
CA SER A 199 19.35 35.60 23.90
C SER A 199 18.38 35.30 22.79
N GLY A 200 17.24 34.71 23.23
CA GLY A 200 15.92 35.06 22.73
C GLY A 200 14.99 33.93 22.46
N LEU A 201 14.32 33.46 23.49
CA LEU A 201 12.94 32.97 23.55
C LEU A 201 12.10 33.13 22.28
N ALA A 202 11.45 32.01 21.86
CA ALA A 202 10.01 32.01 21.65
C ALA A 202 9.50 30.56 21.56
N LEU A 203 8.86 30.13 22.62
CA LEU A 203 7.90 29.03 22.72
C LEU A 203 6.69 29.38 21.85
N VAL A 204 6.34 28.49 20.91
CA VAL A 204 4.93 28.35 20.49
C VAL A 204 4.62 26.88 20.45
N GLY A 205 4.06 26.40 21.56
CA GLY A 205 3.44 25.09 21.67
C GLY A 205 2.14 25.07 20.87
N GLY A 206 2.10 24.23 19.86
CA GLY A 206 0.89 23.81 19.15
C GLY A 206 0.50 22.41 19.57
N ARG A 207 -0.20 22.30 20.70
CA ARG A 207 -0.83 21.07 21.20
C ARG A 207 -2.03 20.78 20.32
N TRP A 208 -1.99 19.72 19.54
CA TRP A 208 -3.16 19.20 18.82
C TRP A 208 -3.98 18.33 19.78
N PRO A 209 -5.27 18.62 20.00
CA PRO A 209 -6.13 17.77 20.82
C PRO A 209 -6.47 16.50 20.03
N GLY A 210 -6.34 15.36 20.73
CA GLY A 210 -6.71 14.05 20.23
C GLY A 210 -8.16 13.99 19.79
N VAL A 211 -8.38 13.64 18.54
CA VAL A 211 -9.70 13.24 18.04
C VAL A 211 -9.85 11.76 18.32
N CYS A 212 -10.60 11.44 19.37
CA CYS A 212 -11.09 10.09 19.63
C CYS A 212 -12.00 9.67 18.48
N PHE A 213 -11.46 8.84 17.59
CA PHE A 213 -12.21 8.18 16.50
C PHE A 213 -12.95 6.94 17.02
N TRP A 214 -13.88 7.14 17.98
CA TRP A 214 -14.66 6.05 18.57
C TRP A 214 -16.16 6.39 18.78
N CYS A 215 -16.73 7.21 17.91
CA CYS A 215 -18.16 7.45 17.91
C CYS A 215 -18.72 7.51 16.50
N LEU A 216 -19.01 6.34 15.92
CA LEU A 216 -20.07 6.22 14.92
C LEU A 216 -20.92 4.99 15.25
N PRO A 217 -22.23 5.15 15.48
CA PRO A 217 -23.14 4.05 15.70
C PRO A 217 -23.44 3.31 14.38
N PRO A 218 -23.72 1.98 14.44
CA PRO A 218 -24.20 1.28 13.27
C PRO A 218 -25.71 1.55 13.12
N ALA A 219 -26.06 2.37 12.16
CA ALA A 219 -27.46 2.48 11.76
C ALA A 219 -27.56 2.33 10.25
N VAL A 220 -28.41 1.36 9.87
CA VAL A 220 -29.17 1.25 8.62
C VAL A 220 -28.44 0.70 7.42
N PHE A 221 -28.58 -0.62 7.21
CA PHE A 221 -28.96 -1.17 5.91
C PHE A 221 -30.01 -2.27 6.15
N LEU A 222 -31.22 -1.92 5.81
CA LEU A 222 -32.29 -2.78 5.38
C LEU A 222 -32.07 -3.06 3.92
#